data_fc0b7a95de2fd38ec8e6acdda680f896
#
_entry.id   fc0b7a95de2fd38ec8e6acdda680f896
#
_cell.length_a   1.000
_cell.length_b   1.000
_cell.length_c   1.000
_cell.angle_alpha   90.00
_cell.angle_beta   90.00
_cell.angle_gamma   90.00
#
_symmetry.space_group_name_H-M   'P 1'
#
loop_
_entity.id
_entity.type
_entity.pdbx_description
1 polymer ?
#
loop_
_entity_poly.entity_id
_entity_poly.type
_entity_poly.pdbx_seq_one_letter_code
_entity_poly.pdbx_strand_id
1 'polypeptide(L)'
;MFYITSHCDMHSGKRRVLTASGEWRTPILLGFLDDHSRLGCHLQWYLEETTEVFVHGLCQALMKRGLPRSLMTDRGSPMMAGEVEEGLHRLGILHTPTLAYSPHQNGKIESFWGTAESRLMALLEGVEALTLKTLNDATIAWVEQHYHRRVHRELGTTPLKRLRDSADASRPCPGSAELKAAFRITRKRTLRRSDGTVSVEGIRYQVPQPWRHLRTVWIRYARWDLASVDLVDGRNGERLCTLYPLDKRGNADGVRRPAGPGGDDGSAVGGGELPPLLKGMLDVQAATGLPPAWLAHAERPGPDNNDDQGENS
;
A
#
# COMPACT_ATOMS: atom_id res chain seq x y z
N MET A 1 -3.05 14.90 -12.40
CA MET A 1 -3.96 14.68 -11.24
C MET A 1 -4.23 13.21 -11.16
N PHE A 2 -3.96 12.55 -10.02
CA PHE A 2 -4.31 11.15 -9.87
C PHE A 2 -5.69 11.04 -9.23
N TYR A 3 -6.53 10.16 -9.75
CA TYR A 3 -7.76 9.73 -9.11
C TYR A 3 -7.55 8.39 -8.43
N ILE A 4 -8.17 8.23 -7.28
CA ILE A 4 -8.19 6.96 -6.58
C ILE A 4 -9.60 6.70 -6.09
N THR A 5 -10.09 5.49 -6.31
CA THR A 5 -11.08 4.87 -5.46
C THR A 5 -10.56 3.51 -5.02
N SER A 6 -10.73 3.20 -3.76
CA SER A 6 -10.31 1.95 -3.15
C SER A 6 -11.27 0.80 -3.41
N HIS A 7 -12.40 1.03 -4.08
CA HIS A 7 -13.48 0.06 -4.10
C HIS A 7 -13.88 -0.34 -5.51
N CYS A 8 -13.43 -1.51 -5.94
CA CYS A 8 -14.22 -2.32 -6.83
C CYS A 8 -14.85 -3.44 -6.00
N ASP A 9 -16.00 -3.18 -5.41
CA ASP A 9 -16.93 -4.22 -5.02
C ASP A 9 -17.36 -4.91 -6.31
N MET A 10 -16.74 -6.03 -6.62
CA MET A 10 -17.08 -6.85 -7.79
C MET A 10 -18.50 -7.41 -7.60
N HIS A 11 -19.50 -6.59 -7.94
CA HIS A 11 -20.91 -6.85 -7.70
C HIS A 11 -21.48 -8.05 -8.45
N SER A 12 -20.84 -8.52 -9.53
CA SER A 12 -21.44 -9.49 -10.44
C SER A 12 -20.92 -10.93 -10.36
N GLY A 13 -20.20 -11.28 -9.32
CA GLY A 13 -19.76 -12.68 -9.17
C GLY A 13 -18.52 -12.74 -8.33
N LYS A 14 -18.72 -12.80 -7.04
CA LYS A 14 -17.72 -12.86 -5.96
C LYS A 14 -16.57 -13.82 -6.31
N ARG A 15 -15.61 -13.37 -7.12
CA ARG A 15 -14.40 -14.14 -7.30
C ARG A 15 -13.60 -14.04 -6.01
N ARG A 16 -13.39 -15.18 -5.42
CA ARG A 16 -12.58 -15.34 -4.22
C ARG A 16 -11.22 -15.84 -4.64
N VAL A 17 -10.21 -15.48 -3.90
CA VAL A 17 -8.86 -16.00 -4.05
C VAL A 17 -8.58 -17.02 -2.94
N LEU A 18 -7.85 -18.07 -3.32
CA LEU A 18 -7.37 -19.06 -2.37
C LEU A 18 -6.09 -18.53 -1.72
N THR A 19 -6.10 -18.44 -0.40
CA THR A 19 -4.93 -18.06 0.39
C THR A 19 -4.00 -19.25 0.60
N ALA A 20 -2.78 -19.02 1.05
CA ALA A 20 -1.84 -20.10 1.39
C ALA A 20 -2.34 -20.94 2.57
N SER A 21 -3.18 -20.38 3.45
CA SER A 21 -3.86 -21.12 4.52
C SER A 21 -5.01 -22.03 4.03
N GLY A 22 -5.33 -22.00 2.73
CA GLY A 22 -6.43 -22.79 2.17
C GLY A 22 -7.81 -22.13 2.29
N GLU A 23 -7.88 -20.89 2.75
CA GLU A 23 -9.13 -20.14 2.89
C GLU A 23 -9.48 -19.36 1.63
N TRP A 24 -10.77 -19.28 1.32
CA TRP A 24 -11.28 -18.44 0.25
C TRP A 24 -11.63 -17.05 0.76
N ARG A 25 -10.90 -16.03 0.30
CA ARG A 25 -11.12 -14.61 0.65
C ARG A 25 -11.50 -13.77 -0.55
N THR A 26 -12.28 -12.72 -0.34
CA THR A 26 -12.62 -11.74 -1.37
C THR A 26 -11.55 -10.65 -1.39
N PRO A 27 -10.79 -10.49 -2.50
CA PRO A 27 -9.79 -9.46 -2.61
C PRO A 27 -10.41 -8.12 -2.98
N ILE A 28 -9.72 -7.04 -2.64
CA ILE A 28 -10.08 -5.65 -2.91
C ILE A 28 -9.07 -5.08 -3.90
N LEU A 29 -9.52 -4.51 -5.01
CA LEU A 29 -8.65 -3.85 -5.98
C LEU A 29 -8.43 -2.39 -5.61
N LEU A 30 -7.19 -2.02 -5.35
CA LEU A 30 -6.75 -0.63 -5.21
C LEU A 30 -6.08 -0.18 -6.51
N GLY A 31 -6.48 0.97 -7.04
CA GLY A 31 -5.92 1.49 -8.27
C GLY A 31 -5.78 3.00 -8.30
N PHE A 32 -4.79 3.46 -9.05
CA PHE A 32 -4.44 4.85 -9.26
C PHE A 32 -4.48 5.16 -10.75
N LEU A 33 -5.35 6.08 -11.14
CA LEU A 33 -5.58 6.47 -12.52
C LEU A 33 -5.09 7.89 -12.76
N ASP A 34 -4.36 8.12 -13.85
CA ASP A 34 -4.05 9.48 -14.27
C ASP A 34 -5.25 10.13 -14.97
N ASP A 35 -5.71 11.25 -14.44
CA ASP A 35 -6.89 11.98 -14.95
C ASP A 35 -6.76 12.41 -16.40
N HIS A 36 -5.58 12.83 -16.81
CA HIS A 36 -5.35 13.36 -18.15
C HIS A 36 -5.30 12.26 -19.21
N SER A 37 -4.53 11.23 -18.96
CA SER A 37 -4.29 10.14 -19.93
C SER A 37 -5.19 8.94 -19.76
N ARG A 38 -5.89 8.82 -18.63
CA ARG A 38 -6.62 7.60 -18.21
C ARG A 38 -5.69 6.40 -18.02
N LEU A 39 -4.40 6.63 -17.87
CA LEU A 39 -3.43 5.55 -17.66
C LEU A 39 -3.54 5.04 -16.22
N GLY A 40 -3.60 3.72 -16.04
CA GLY A 40 -3.50 3.09 -14.73
C GLY A 40 -2.06 3.18 -14.22
N CYS A 41 -1.80 4.05 -13.24
CA CYS A 41 -0.46 4.26 -12.69
C CYS A 41 0.02 3.06 -11.89
N HIS A 42 -0.87 2.48 -11.10
CA HIS A 42 -0.66 1.24 -10.36
C HIS A 42 -2.02 0.62 -10.02
N LEU A 43 -2.12 -0.69 -10.14
CA LEU A 43 -3.27 -1.49 -9.75
C LEU A 43 -2.77 -2.72 -9.03
N GLN A 44 -3.35 -3.01 -7.87
CA GLN A 44 -3.01 -4.20 -7.09
C GLN A 44 -4.19 -4.66 -6.23
N TRP A 45 -4.37 -5.97 -6.13
CA TRP A 45 -5.34 -6.61 -5.26
C TRP A 45 -4.75 -6.87 -3.89
N TYR A 46 -5.54 -6.65 -2.86
CA TYR A 46 -5.19 -6.86 -1.47
C TYR A 46 -6.30 -7.64 -0.77
N LEU A 47 -5.99 -8.22 0.39
CA LEU A 47 -6.96 -8.95 1.20
C LEU A 47 -7.62 -8.08 2.27
N GLU A 48 -7.09 -6.87 2.48
CA GLU A 48 -7.56 -5.94 3.51
C GLU A 48 -7.54 -4.50 2.98
N GLU A 49 -8.45 -3.68 3.51
CA GLU A 49 -8.49 -2.24 3.25
C GLU A 49 -7.94 -1.50 4.46
N THR A 50 -6.63 -1.25 4.48
CA THR A 50 -5.95 -0.54 5.56
C THR A 50 -5.20 0.68 5.04
N THR A 51 -4.84 1.59 5.96
CA THR A 51 -3.99 2.74 5.61
C THR A 51 -2.62 2.30 5.07
N GLU A 52 -2.06 1.20 5.61
CA GLU A 52 -0.81 0.61 5.12
C GLU A 52 -0.92 0.18 3.66
N VAL A 53 -1.99 -0.56 3.31
CA VAL A 53 -2.29 -0.99 1.94
C VAL A 53 -2.43 0.20 1.00
N PHE A 54 -3.18 1.21 1.43
CA PHE A 54 -3.35 2.43 0.64
C PHE A 54 -2.01 3.13 0.39
N VAL A 55 -1.21 3.37 1.43
CA VAL A 55 0.11 4.00 1.33
C VAL A 55 1.06 3.16 0.48
N HIS A 56 1.02 1.82 0.61
CA HIS A 56 1.82 0.93 -0.24
C HIS A 56 1.49 1.13 -1.72
N GLY A 57 0.21 1.01 -2.11
CA GLY A 57 -0.22 1.19 -3.50
C GLY A 57 0.10 2.59 -4.03
N LEU A 58 -0.09 3.63 -3.20
CA LEU A 58 0.28 5.01 -3.56
C LEU A 58 1.78 5.13 -3.82
N CYS A 59 2.63 4.62 -2.93
CA CYS A 59 4.08 4.63 -3.13
C CYS A 59 4.49 3.95 -4.43
N GLN A 60 3.86 2.82 -4.79
CA GLN A 60 4.10 2.14 -6.05
C GLN A 60 3.73 3.01 -7.27
N ALA A 61 2.59 3.70 -7.19
CA ALA A 61 2.17 4.62 -8.25
C ALA A 61 3.15 5.80 -8.39
N LEU A 62 3.57 6.40 -7.26
CA LEU A 62 4.51 7.52 -7.24
C LEU A 62 5.90 7.15 -7.77
N MET A 63 6.42 5.98 -7.40
CA MET A 63 7.70 5.48 -7.91
C MET A 63 7.68 5.22 -9.41
N LYS A 64 6.56 4.77 -9.97
CA LYS A 64 6.41 4.50 -11.39
C LYS A 64 6.20 5.75 -12.24
N ARG A 65 5.52 6.77 -11.71
CA ARG A 65 5.00 7.90 -12.51
C ARG A 65 5.39 9.28 -11.99
N GLY A 66 6.21 9.36 -10.94
CA GLY A 66 6.57 10.62 -10.30
C GLY A 66 5.47 11.16 -9.37
N LEU A 67 5.76 12.30 -8.75
CA LEU A 67 4.83 12.96 -7.84
C LEU A 67 3.81 13.81 -8.62
N PRO A 68 2.50 13.56 -8.48
CA PRO A 68 1.46 14.39 -9.09
C PRO A 68 1.33 15.74 -8.36
N ARG A 69 0.68 16.70 -8.99
CA ARG A 69 0.31 17.97 -8.33
C ARG A 69 -0.78 17.77 -7.28
N SER A 70 -1.73 16.91 -7.57
CA SER A 70 -2.86 16.64 -6.69
C SER A 70 -3.30 15.19 -6.77
N LEU A 71 -3.87 14.72 -5.67
CA LEU A 71 -4.43 13.41 -5.49
C LEU A 71 -5.89 13.56 -5.08
N MET A 72 -6.81 13.02 -5.88
CA MET A 72 -8.21 12.92 -5.53
C MET A 72 -8.51 11.53 -4.99
N THR A 73 -9.19 11.45 -3.86
CA THR A 73 -9.61 10.19 -3.23
C THR A 73 -11.08 10.26 -2.86
N ASP A 74 -11.70 9.13 -2.63
CA ASP A 74 -12.93 9.10 -1.85
C ASP A 74 -12.63 9.43 -0.36
N ARG A 75 -13.65 9.38 0.49
CA ARG A 75 -13.54 9.65 1.93
C ARG A 75 -13.40 8.37 2.76
N GLY A 76 -12.90 7.31 2.17
CA GLY A 76 -12.60 6.08 2.91
C GLY A 76 -11.65 6.33 4.07
N SER A 77 -11.86 5.63 5.19
CA SER A 77 -11.05 5.78 6.40
C SER A 77 -9.53 5.68 6.15
N PRO A 78 -9.03 4.77 5.30
CA PRO A 78 -7.61 4.68 4.98
C PRO A 78 -7.03 5.93 4.33
N MET A 79 -7.81 6.60 3.44
CA MET A 79 -7.38 7.78 2.71
C MET A 79 -7.37 9.05 3.56
N MET A 80 -8.21 9.09 4.60
CA MET A 80 -8.34 10.23 5.52
C MET A 80 -7.45 10.06 6.77
N ALA A 81 -6.60 9.04 6.80
CA ALA A 81 -5.70 8.82 7.91
C ALA A 81 -4.60 9.90 7.99
N GLY A 82 -4.19 10.25 9.22
CA GLY A 82 -3.19 11.30 9.44
C GLY A 82 -1.85 11.01 8.78
N GLU A 83 -1.46 9.73 8.63
CA GLU A 83 -0.27 9.31 7.88
C GLU A 83 -0.34 9.73 6.41
N VAL A 84 -1.52 9.61 5.80
CA VAL A 84 -1.75 10.00 4.40
C VAL A 84 -1.72 11.51 4.27
N GLU A 85 -2.45 12.23 5.10
CA GLU A 85 -2.51 13.70 5.06
C GLU A 85 -1.12 14.33 5.26
N GLU A 86 -0.40 13.92 6.32
CA GLU A 86 0.94 14.41 6.59
C GLU A 86 1.93 13.99 5.49
N GLY A 87 1.80 12.77 4.95
CA GLY A 87 2.65 12.26 3.89
C GLY A 87 2.48 13.05 2.58
N LEU A 88 1.26 13.27 2.15
CA LEU A 88 0.95 14.06 0.97
C LEU A 88 1.42 15.52 1.12
N HIS A 89 1.21 16.11 2.30
CA HIS A 89 1.69 17.46 2.59
C HIS A 89 3.22 17.56 2.49
N ARG A 90 3.99 16.61 3.08
CA ARG A 90 5.46 16.57 2.99
C ARG A 90 5.96 16.41 1.56
N LEU A 91 5.24 15.65 0.74
CA LEU A 91 5.55 15.47 -0.67
C LEU A 91 5.05 16.64 -1.55
N GLY A 92 4.36 17.63 -0.97
CA GLY A 92 3.79 18.75 -1.70
C GLY A 92 2.71 18.32 -2.68
N ILE A 93 1.94 17.29 -2.36
CA ILE A 93 0.81 16.80 -3.16
C ILE A 93 -0.47 17.31 -2.51
N LEU A 94 -1.28 18.05 -3.28
CA LEU A 94 -2.57 18.52 -2.81
C LEU A 94 -3.56 17.35 -2.68
N HIS A 95 -4.03 17.09 -1.50
CA HIS A 95 -5.08 16.09 -1.26
C HIS A 95 -6.46 16.72 -1.48
N THR A 96 -7.26 16.10 -2.34
CA THR A 96 -8.60 16.61 -2.72
C THR A 96 -9.62 15.48 -2.53
N PRO A 97 -10.13 15.23 -1.31
CA PRO A 97 -11.18 14.25 -1.11
C PRO A 97 -12.45 14.66 -1.88
N THR A 98 -13.14 13.68 -2.48
CA THR A 98 -14.40 13.94 -3.19
C THR A 98 -15.45 14.54 -2.26
N LEU A 99 -16.30 15.38 -2.82
CA LEU A 99 -17.42 15.93 -2.07
C LEU A 99 -18.44 14.82 -1.77
N ALA A 100 -19.01 14.85 -0.57
CA ALA A 100 -20.10 13.96 -0.22
C ALA A 100 -21.26 14.15 -1.23
N TYR A 101 -21.87 13.06 -1.64
CA TYR A 101 -22.98 13.03 -2.59
C TYR A 101 -22.70 13.63 -3.97
N SER A 102 -21.46 13.57 -4.43
CA SER A 102 -21.02 14.08 -5.75
C SER A 102 -20.47 12.97 -6.65
N PRO A 103 -21.29 11.98 -7.06
CA PRO A 103 -20.81 10.80 -7.82
C PRO A 103 -20.17 11.18 -9.17
N HIS A 104 -20.57 12.30 -9.77
CA HIS A 104 -19.98 12.76 -11.04
C HIS A 104 -18.46 13.03 -10.95
N GLN A 105 -17.91 13.26 -9.75
CA GLN A 105 -16.47 13.45 -9.56
C GLN A 105 -15.69 12.14 -9.76
N ASN A 106 -16.35 10.99 -9.54
CA ASN A 106 -15.75 9.66 -9.68
C ASN A 106 -16.01 8.98 -11.03
N GLY A 107 -16.79 9.58 -11.91
CA GLY A 107 -17.24 8.94 -13.16
C GLY A 107 -16.12 8.37 -14.04
N LYS A 108 -14.92 8.99 -14.01
CA LYS A 108 -13.76 8.53 -14.80
C LYS A 108 -13.18 7.22 -14.24
N ILE A 109 -13.06 7.15 -12.94
CA ILE A 109 -12.53 5.95 -12.29
C ILE A 109 -13.59 4.84 -12.28
N GLU A 110 -14.86 5.16 -12.11
CA GLU A 110 -15.96 4.21 -12.23
C GLU A 110 -16.02 3.58 -13.63
N SER A 111 -15.85 4.36 -14.68
CA SER A 111 -15.72 3.86 -16.06
C SER A 111 -14.52 2.92 -16.24
N PHE A 112 -13.40 3.25 -15.58
CA PHE A 112 -12.23 2.36 -15.57
C PHE A 112 -12.53 1.05 -14.85
N TRP A 113 -13.17 1.09 -13.66
CA TRP A 113 -13.57 -0.11 -12.93
C TRP A 113 -14.52 -0.99 -13.74
N GLY A 114 -15.55 -0.42 -14.38
CA GLY A 114 -16.43 -1.17 -15.26
C GLY A 114 -15.70 -1.86 -16.42
N THR A 115 -14.63 -1.22 -16.94
CA THR A 115 -13.77 -1.84 -17.97
C THR A 115 -12.93 -2.96 -17.38
N ALA A 116 -12.35 -2.78 -16.21
CA ALA A 116 -11.57 -3.81 -15.52
C ALA A 116 -12.45 -5.02 -15.17
N GLU A 117 -13.61 -4.78 -14.58
CA GLU A 117 -14.57 -5.84 -14.24
C GLU A 117 -15.02 -6.66 -15.46
N SER A 118 -15.42 -5.99 -16.54
CA SER A 118 -15.93 -6.70 -17.71
C SER A 118 -14.87 -7.44 -18.51
N ARG A 119 -13.62 -6.97 -18.53
CA ARG A 119 -12.56 -7.50 -19.39
C ARG A 119 -11.51 -8.32 -18.68
N LEU A 120 -10.99 -7.83 -17.56
CA LEU A 120 -10.02 -8.58 -16.76
C LEU A 120 -10.67 -9.84 -16.17
N MET A 121 -11.91 -9.70 -15.67
CA MET A 121 -12.60 -10.85 -15.10
C MET A 121 -12.96 -11.90 -16.14
N ALA A 122 -13.28 -11.50 -17.37
CA ALA A 122 -13.49 -12.45 -18.46
C ALA A 122 -12.22 -13.24 -18.82
N LEU A 123 -11.03 -12.63 -18.70
CA LEU A 123 -9.75 -13.32 -18.91
C LEU A 123 -9.43 -14.37 -17.83
N LEU A 124 -10.04 -14.23 -16.67
CA LEU A 124 -9.86 -15.14 -15.54
C LEU A 124 -10.94 -16.22 -15.47
N GLU A 125 -11.89 -16.22 -16.40
CA GLU A 125 -12.94 -17.22 -16.47
C GLU A 125 -12.35 -18.62 -16.70
N GLY A 126 -12.79 -19.61 -15.91
CA GLY A 126 -12.25 -20.97 -15.96
C GLY A 126 -11.00 -21.23 -15.11
N VAL A 127 -10.42 -20.22 -14.45
CA VAL A 127 -9.34 -20.44 -13.49
C VAL A 127 -9.93 -20.94 -12.16
N GLU A 128 -9.74 -22.22 -11.84
CA GLU A 128 -10.37 -22.86 -10.67
C GLU A 128 -9.72 -22.47 -9.34
N ALA A 129 -8.41 -22.39 -9.27
CA ALA A 129 -7.64 -22.06 -8.05
C ALA A 129 -6.94 -20.72 -8.20
N LEU A 130 -7.72 -19.63 -8.25
CA LEU A 130 -7.20 -18.29 -8.39
C LEU A 130 -6.49 -17.86 -7.08
N THR A 131 -5.18 -17.62 -7.14
CA THR A 131 -4.41 -17.06 -6.02
C THR A 131 -4.32 -15.55 -6.13
N LEU A 132 -4.02 -14.86 -5.02
CA LEU A 132 -3.80 -13.42 -5.03
C LEU A 132 -2.64 -13.03 -5.98
N LYS A 133 -1.58 -13.83 -6.00
CA LYS A 133 -0.44 -13.63 -6.91
C LYS A 133 -0.87 -13.71 -8.36
N THR A 134 -1.55 -14.78 -8.76
CA THR A 134 -2.02 -14.96 -10.14
C THR A 134 -2.96 -13.83 -10.57
N LEU A 135 -3.84 -13.38 -9.66
CA LEU A 135 -4.74 -12.27 -9.91
C LEU A 135 -3.98 -10.95 -10.13
N ASN A 136 -2.96 -10.67 -9.32
CA ASN A 136 -2.10 -9.49 -9.47
C ASN A 136 -1.29 -9.53 -10.77
N ASP A 137 -0.66 -10.68 -11.09
CA ASP A 137 0.08 -10.87 -12.34
C ASP A 137 -0.81 -10.63 -13.57
N ALA A 138 -2.00 -11.22 -13.56
CA ALA A 138 -2.99 -11.04 -14.62
C ALA A 138 -3.43 -9.59 -14.77
N THR A 139 -3.63 -8.89 -13.66
CA THR A 139 -4.05 -7.49 -13.65
C THR A 139 -3.00 -6.60 -14.30
N ILE A 140 -1.73 -6.74 -13.93
CA ILE A 140 -0.66 -5.96 -14.53
C ILE A 140 -0.49 -6.29 -16.02
N ALA A 141 -0.47 -7.57 -16.38
CA ALA A 141 -0.37 -7.97 -17.77
C ALA A 141 -1.52 -7.39 -18.62
N TRP A 142 -2.76 -7.45 -18.11
CA TRP A 142 -3.92 -6.88 -18.78
C TRP A 142 -3.82 -5.36 -18.92
N VAL A 143 -3.42 -4.65 -17.86
CA VAL A 143 -3.30 -3.17 -17.89
C VAL A 143 -2.25 -2.75 -18.90
N GLU A 144 -1.05 -3.33 -18.84
CA GLU A 144 0.09 -2.91 -19.66
C GLU A 144 -0.05 -3.37 -21.12
N GLN A 145 -0.54 -4.59 -21.37
CA GLN A 145 -0.60 -5.14 -22.72
C GLN A 145 -1.93 -4.89 -23.43
N HIS A 146 -3.00 -4.64 -22.70
CA HIS A 146 -4.32 -4.44 -23.30
C HIS A 146 -4.88 -3.05 -23.04
N TYR A 147 -5.12 -2.67 -21.77
CA TYR A 147 -5.81 -1.42 -21.44
C TYR A 147 -5.04 -0.19 -21.91
N HIS A 148 -3.76 -0.08 -21.62
CA HIS A 148 -2.94 1.09 -21.99
C HIS A 148 -2.76 1.25 -23.50
N ARG A 149 -2.93 0.18 -24.27
CA ARG A 149 -2.69 0.14 -25.73
C ARG A 149 -3.97 0.18 -26.56
N ARG A 150 -5.12 0.13 -25.93
CA ARG A 150 -6.41 0.22 -26.62
C ARG A 150 -6.85 1.66 -26.72
N VAL A 151 -7.49 2.02 -27.88
CA VAL A 151 -8.09 3.34 -28.05
C VAL A 151 -9.20 3.52 -27.02
N HIS A 152 -9.05 4.57 -26.21
CA HIS A 152 -10.03 4.98 -25.21
C HIS A 152 -11.07 5.86 -25.88
N ARG A 153 -12.36 5.55 -25.73
CA ARG A 153 -13.45 6.20 -26.47
C ARG A 153 -13.47 7.73 -26.25
N GLU A 154 -13.30 8.18 -25.02
CA GLU A 154 -13.33 9.61 -24.68
C GLU A 154 -12.07 10.33 -25.17
N LEU A 155 -10.91 9.68 -25.17
CA LEU A 155 -9.65 10.29 -25.57
C LEU A 155 -9.42 10.31 -27.08
N GLY A 156 -10.10 9.45 -27.83
CA GLY A 156 -9.84 9.22 -29.26
C GLY A 156 -8.45 8.63 -29.57
N THR A 157 -7.68 8.26 -28.53
CA THR A 157 -6.33 7.71 -28.63
C THR A 157 -6.09 6.70 -27.51
N THR A 158 -4.91 6.07 -27.47
CA THR A 158 -4.58 5.15 -26.38
C THR A 158 -4.08 5.89 -25.14
N PRO A 159 -4.36 5.41 -23.91
CA PRO A 159 -3.83 6.00 -22.68
C PRO A 159 -2.31 6.19 -22.72
N LEU A 160 -1.59 5.19 -23.20
CA LEU A 160 -0.13 5.24 -23.31
C LEU A 160 0.34 6.34 -24.28
N LYS A 161 -0.28 6.46 -25.44
CA LYS A 161 0.05 7.50 -26.41
C LYS A 161 -0.29 8.89 -25.84
N ARG A 162 -1.45 9.05 -25.21
CA ARG A 162 -1.86 10.30 -24.58
C ARG A 162 -0.86 10.75 -23.51
N LEU A 163 -0.36 9.82 -22.67
CA LEU A 163 0.66 10.15 -21.67
C LEU A 163 1.96 10.61 -22.34
N ARG A 164 2.43 9.88 -23.37
CA ARG A 164 3.72 10.15 -24.04
C ARG A 164 3.73 11.46 -24.83
N ASP A 165 2.60 11.81 -25.44
CA ASP A 165 2.46 13.01 -26.26
C ASP A 165 2.18 14.27 -25.39
N SER A 166 1.96 14.11 -24.09
CA SER A 166 1.70 15.20 -23.16
C SER A 166 2.99 15.72 -22.53
N ALA A 167 3.00 17.01 -22.18
CA ALA A 167 4.08 17.55 -21.37
C ALA A 167 4.11 16.86 -20.00
N ASP A 168 5.29 16.47 -19.56
CA ASP A 168 5.47 15.88 -18.24
C ASP A 168 5.27 16.94 -17.16
N ALA A 169 4.18 16.85 -16.43
CA ALA A 169 3.84 17.72 -15.32
C ALA A 169 4.14 17.05 -13.95
N SER A 170 4.74 15.86 -13.94
CA SER A 170 5.15 15.19 -12.72
C SER A 170 6.43 15.79 -12.15
N ARG A 171 6.62 15.61 -10.86
CA ARG A 171 7.88 15.94 -10.17
C ARG A 171 8.65 14.64 -9.90
N PRO A 172 9.99 14.67 -9.82
CA PRO A 172 10.76 13.50 -9.47
C PRO A 172 10.29 12.89 -8.15
N CYS A 173 10.18 11.57 -8.12
CA CYS A 173 9.86 10.84 -6.90
C CYS A 173 11.13 10.69 -6.05
N PRO A 174 11.08 10.93 -4.73
CA PRO A 174 12.20 10.66 -3.84
C PRO A 174 12.49 9.15 -3.77
N GLY A 175 13.62 8.80 -3.21
CA GLY A 175 13.99 7.39 -2.99
C GLY A 175 12.97 6.65 -2.12
N SER A 176 12.92 5.33 -2.25
CA SER A 176 11.89 4.50 -1.58
C SER A 176 11.90 4.65 -0.05
N ALA A 177 13.07 4.82 0.57
CA ALA A 177 13.21 5.03 2.01
C ALA A 177 12.64 6.38 2.45
N GLU A 178 12.93 7.44 1.69
CA GLU A 178 12.42 8.79 1.95
C GLU A 178 10.90 8.85 1.71
N LEU A 179 10.43 8.19 0.65
CA LEU A 179 9.01 8.07 0.33
C LEU A 179 8.24 7.38 1.47
N LYS A 180 8.75 6.25 1.99
CA LYS A 180 8.16 5.57 3.15
C LYS A 180 8.18 6.44 4.41
N ALA A 181 9.26 7.19 4.63
CA ALA A 181 9.39 8.09 5.77
C ALA A 181 8.41 9.28 5.70
N ALA A 182 8.01 9.71 4.51
CA ALA A 182 7.03 10.77 4.34
C ALA A 182 5.66 10.40 4.93
N PHE A 183 5.24 9.14 4.85
CA PHE A 183 3.95 8.64 5.34
C PHE A 183 3.98 8.21 6.82
N ARG A 184 4.67 8.96 7.67
CA ARG A 184 4.70 8.76 9.13
C ARG A 184 4.08 9.96 9.83
N ILE A 185 3.18 9.73 10.78
CA ILE A 185 2.59 10.80 11.61
C ILE A 185 3.57 11.29 12.66
N THR A 186 3.47 12.57 13.00
CA THR A 186 4.24 13.16 14.10
C THR A 186 3.31 13.50 15.27
N ARG A 187 3.55 12.92 16.42
CA ARG A 187 2.74 13.13 17.63
C ARG A 187 3.58 13.50 18.82
N LYS A 188 3.08 14.46 19.60
CA LYS A 188 3.67 14.84 20.89
C LYS A 188 3.35 13.76 21.92
N ARG A 189 4.35 13.32 22.69
CA ARG A 189 4.23 12.32 23.74
C ARG A 189 4.92 12.80 25.02
N THR A 190 4.39 12.39 26.17
CA THR A 190 5.01 12.67 27.47
C THR A 190 6.10 11.64 27.75
N LEU A 191 7.27 12.11 28.14
CA LEU A 191 8.36 11.26 28.58
C LEU A 191 8.13 10.82 30.03
N ARG A 192 8.19 9.53 30.26
CA ARG A 192 8.11 8.96 31.60
C ARG A 192 9.47 9.11 32.29
N ARG A 193 9.53 9.93 33.33
CA ARG A 193 10.79 10.26 34.02
C ARG A 193 11.37 9.08 34.81
N SER A 194 10.54 8.16 35.31
CA SER A 194 10.98 7.07 36.17
C SER A 194 11.91 6.08 35.44
N ASP A 195 11.71 5.88 34.13
CA ASP A 195 12.45 4.89 33.35
C ASP A 195 12.99 5.45 32.01
N GLY A 196 12.76 6.73 31.73
CA GLY A 196 13.22 7.37 30.51
C GLY A 196 12.56 6.83 29.25
N THR A 197 11.32 6.35 29.33
CA THR A 197 10.59 5.77 28.21
C THR A 197 9.46 6.65 27.71
N VAL A 198 9.06 6.45 26.45
CA VAL A 198 7.87 7.02 25.86
C VAL A 198 6.96 5.89 25.36
N SER A 199 5.65 6.05 25.50
CA SER A 199 4.67 5.08 24.99
C SER A 199 4.07 5.56 23.67
N VAL A 200 4.09 4.68 22.65
CA VAL A 200 3.51 4.89 21.34
C VAL A 200 2.70 3.65 20.98
N GLU A 201 1.39 3.82 20.75
CA GLU A 201 0.46 2.73 20.40
C GLU A 201 0.61 1.50 21.34
N GLY A 202 0.71 1.75 22.65
CA GLY A 202 0.87 0.70 23.68
C GLY A 202 2.29 0.14 23.84
N ILE A 203 3.20 0.40 22.93
CA ILE A 203 4.58 -0.07 22.97
C ILE A 203 5.45 0.98 23.66
N ARG A 204 6.40 0.53 24.50
CA ARG A 204 7.37 1.41 25.16
C ARG A 204 8.68 1.46 24.40
N TYR A 205 9.20 2.67 24.20
CA TYR A 205 10.47 2.95 23.54
C TYR A 205 11.41 3.65 24.49
N GLN A 206 12.67 3.24 24.50
CA GLN A 206 13.68 3.83 25.35
C GLN A 206 14.22 5.11 24.70
N VAL A 207 14.15 6.23 25.43
CA VAL A 207 14.71 7.50 24.98
C VAL A 207 16.17 7.60 25.44
N PRO A 208 17.13 7.90 24.53
CA PRO A 208 18.54 8.04 24.87
C PRO A 208 18.79 9.15 25.90
N GLN A 209 19.87 8.99 26.69
CA GLN A 209 20.25 9.88 27.80
C GLN A 209 20.22 11.37 27.46
N PRO A 210 20.74 11.84 26.32
CA PRO A 210 20.75 13.26 25.98
C PRO A 210 19.37 13.92 25.96
N TRP A 211 18.30 13.18 25.71
CA TRP A 211 16.92 13.68 25.55
C TRP A 211 16.02 13.42 26.76
N ARG A 212 16.53 12.74 27.79
CA ARG A 212 15.74 12.40 29.00
C ARG A 212 15.39 13.57 29.88
N HIS A 213 16.05 14.72 29.71
CA HIS A 213 15.74 15.96 30.43
C HIS A 213 14.42 16.59 29.95
N LEU A 214 13.95 16.23 28.75
CA LEU A 214 12.71 16.75 28.17
C LEU A 214 11.50 16.21 28.92
N ARG A 215 10.48 17.04 29.11
CA ARG A 215 9.18 16.60 29.65
C ARG A 215 8.30 15.98 28.60
N THR A 216 8.39 16.50 27.38
CA THR A 216 7.62 16.03 26.23
C THR A 216 8.54 15.94 25.02
N VAL A 217 8.27 14.95 24.18
CA VAL A 217 9.03 14.65 22.96
C VAL A 217 8.08 14.52 21.76
N TRP A 218 8.60 14.79 20.59
CA TRP A 218 7.86 14.56 19.34
C TRP A 218 8.35 13.27 18.71
N ILE A 219 7.40 12.36 18.45
CA ILE A 219 7.69 11.05 17.90
C ILE A 219 7.02 10.94 16.52
N ARG A 220 7.80 10.51 15.53
CA ARG A 220 7.34 10.24 14.17
C ARG A 220 7.31 8.73 13.93
N TYR A 221 6.14 8.19 13.52
CA TYR A 221 5.93 6.76 13.33
C TYR A 221 4.80 6.50 12.35
N ALA A 222 4.72 5.28 11.82
CA ALA A 222 3.54 4.74 11.15
C ALA A 222 2.89 3.70 12.05
N ARG A 223 1.54 3.67 12.13
CA ARG A 223 0.82 2.75 13.01
C ARG A 223 1.01 1.29 12.64
N TRP A 224 1.31 1.01 11.37
CA TRP A 224 1.59 -0.34 10.85
C TRP A 224 3.07 -0.75 10.97
N ASP A 225 3.98 0.18 11.30
CA ASP A 225 5.41 -0.09 11.48
C ASP A 225 5.87 0.51 12.80
N LEU A 226 5.80 -0.32 13.83
CA LEU A 226 6.20 0.02 15.21
C LEU A 226 7.51 -0.67 15.63
N ALA A 227 8.21 -1.32 14.67
CA ALA A 227 9.53 -1.90 14.93
C ALA A 227 10.56 -0.83 15.35
N SER A 228 10.39 0.38 14.86
CA SER A 228 11.16 1.56 15.28
C SER A 228 10.35 2.84 15.11
N VAL A 229 10.63 3.85 15.92
CA VAL A 229 10.02 5.17 15.80
C VAL A 229 11.12 6.23 15.85
N ASP A 230 10.88 7.39 15.23
CA ASP A 230 11.87 8.47 15.21
C ASP A 230 11.53 9.54 16.24
N LEU A 231 12.52 9.89 17.07
CA LEU A 231 12.50 11.11 17.86
C LEU A 231 12.84 12.29 16.94
N VAL A 232 11.98 13.29 16.89
CA VAL A 232 12.15 14.45 16.01
C VAL A 232 12.13 15.76 16.80
N ASP A 233 12.80 16.78 16.28
CA ASP A 233 12.70 18.13 16.83
C ASP A 233 11.29 18.68 16.53
N GLY A 234 10.60 19.14 17.55
CA GLY A 234 9.25 19.70 17.42
C GLY A 234 9.15 21.02 16.67
N ARG A 235 10.28 21.69 16.39
CA ARG A 235 10.33 22.99 15.71
C ARG A 235 10.46 22.85 14.20
N ASN A 236 11.40 22.02 13.76
CA ASN A 236 11.72 21.84 12.32
C ASN A 236 11.41 20.45 11.79
N GLY A 237 11.02 19.51 12.67
CA GLY A 237 10.71 18.14 12.29
C GLY A 237 11.94 17.31 11.91
N GLU A 238 13.16 17.79 12.21
CA GLU A 238 14.40 17.06 11.96
C GLU A 238 14.49 15.80 12.83
N ARG A 239 14.99 14.70 12.25
CA ARG A 239 15.18 13.45 12.98
C ARG A 239 16.40 13.56 13.90
N LEU A 240 16.19 13.45 15.19
CA LEU A 240 17.23 13.48 16.21
C LEU A 240 17.86 12.09 16.41
N CYS A 241 17.02 11.05 16.54
CA CYS A 241 17.47 9.67 16.62
C CYS A 241 16.30 8.70 16.38
N THR A 242 16.63 7.44 16.12
CA THR A 242 15.64 6.36 16.05
C THR A 242 15.55 5.64 17.38
N LEU A 243 14.34 5.37 17.84
CA LEU A 243 14.04 4.66 19.08
C LEU A 243 13.55 3.26 18.77
N TYR A 244 13.94 2.32 19.61
CA TYR A 244 13.52 0.91 19.49
C TYR A 244 12.65 0.50 20.68
N PRO A 245 11.75 -0.46 20.51
CA PRO A 245 10.96 -1.01 21.60
C PRO A 245 11.81 -1.49 22.75
N LEU A 246 11.35 -1.22 23.98
CA LEU A 246 12.02 -1.68 25.18
C LEU A 246 11.89 -3.20 25.30
N ASP A 247 12.95 -3.91 25.00
CA ASP A 247 13.02 -5.37 25.21
C ASP A 247 13.39 -5.65 26.67
N LYS A 248 12.39 -6.04 27.47
CA LYS A 248 12.60 -6.39 28.89
C LYS A 248 13.40 -7.69 29.07
N ARG A 249 13.40 -8.60 28.10
CA ARG A 249 14.11 -9.88 28.14
C ARG A 249 15.56 -9.73 27.71
N GLY A 250 15.84 -8.99 26.65
CA GLY A 250 17.20 -8.75 26.17
C GLY A 250 18.02 -7.84 27.08
N ASN A 251 17.38 -6.95 27.87
CA ASN A 251 18.09 -6.11 28.84
C ASN A 251 18.59 -6.88 30.10
N ALA A 252 18.01 -8.03 30.40
CA ALA A 252 18.48 -8.89 31.50
C ALA A 252 19.76 -9.66 31.11
N ASP A 253 19.96 -9.97 29.84
CA ASP A 253 21.04 -10.84 29.36
C ASP A 253 22.16 -10.09 28.58
N GLY A 254 22.10 -8.77 28.46
CA GLY A 254 23.18 -7.95 27.86
C GLY A 254 23.44 -8.19 26.35
N VAL A 255 22.56 -8.88 25.63
CA VAL A 255 22.77 -9.28 24.23
C VAL A 255 22.21 -8.24 23.27
N ARG A 256 23.09 -7.59 22.48
CA ARG A 256 22.70 -6.78 21.32
C ARG A 256 22.30 -7.69 20.17
N ARG A 257 21.04 -7.61 19.71
CA ARG A 257 20.60 -8.26 18.48
C ARG A 257 21.11 -7.54 17.24
N PRO A 258 21.75 -8.24 16.29
CA PRO A 258 21.98 -7.71 14.95
C PRO A 258 20.67 -7.74 14.15
N ALA A 259 20.40 -6.71 13.38
CA ALA A 259 19.30 -6.67 12.42
C ALA A 259 19.62 -7.64 11.28
N GLY A 260 18.86 -8.73 11.20
CA GLY A 260 18.93 -9.68 10.09
C GLY A 260 17.93 -9.31 8.98
N PRO A 261 18.25 -9.52 7.70
CA PRO A 261 17.32 -9.34 6.60
C PRO A 261 16.32 -10.50 6.59
N GLY A 262 15.03 -10.17 6.55
CA GLY A 262 13.97 -11.13 6.32
C GLY A 262 14.06 -11.69 4.90
N GLY A 263 14.32 -12.98 4.80
CA GLY A 263 14.27 -13.72 3.53
C GLY A 263 12.86 -14.23 3.29
N ASP A 264 12.42 -14.05 2.08
CA ASP A 264 11.17 -14.53 1.50
C ASP A 264 11.43 -15.85 0.78
N ASP A 265 10.45 -16.77 0.78
CA ASP A 265 10.01 -17.49 -0.41
C ASP A 265 8.79 -18.36 -0.10
N GLY A 266 7.61 -17.79 -0.37
CA GLY A 266 6.34 -18.50 -0.42
C GLY A 266 5.95 -18.87 -1.84
N SER A 267 6.51 -19.93 -2.42
CA SER A 267 5.97 -20.55 -3.64
C SER A 267 4.65 -21.25 -3.35
N ALA A 268 3.55 -20.59 -3.60
CA ALA A 268 2.24 -21.24 -3.63
C ALA A 268 2.03 -21.90 -5.00
N VAL A 269 1.93 -23.21 -5.02
CA VAL A 269 1.60 -24.04 -6.18
C VAL A 269 0.11 -23.90 -6.46
N GLY A 270 -0.26 -23.01 -7.36
CA GLY A 270 -1.59 -22.96 -7.97
C GLY A 270 -1.58 -23.74 -9.29
N GLY A 271 -2.00 -25.00 -9.25
CA GLY A 271 -2.06 -25.84 -10.43
C GLY A 271 -3.41 -25.73 -11.16
N GLY A 272 -3.59 -24.69 -11.97
CA GLY A 272 -4.68 -24.61 -12.94
C GLY A 272 -4.13 -24.07 -14.27
N GLU A 273 -4.55 -24.62 -15.40
CA GLU A 273 -4.12 -24.15 -16.71
C GLU A 273 -4.70 -22.74 -16.96
N LEU A 274 -3.84 -21.77 -17.19
CA LEU A 274 -4.25 -20.40 -17.48
C LEU A 274 -4.80 -20.27 -18.90
N PRO A 275 -5.86 -19.47 -19.12
CA PRO A 275 -6.37 -19.20 -20.46
C PRO A 275 -5.27 -18.73 -21.43
N PRO A 276 -5.24 -19.20 -22.68
CA PRO A 276 -4.13 -18.94 -23.60
C PRO A 276 -3.82 -17.45 -23.82
N LEU A 277 -4.84 -16.61 -23.89
CA LEU A 277 -4.68 -15.16 -24.05
C LEU A 277 -4.00 -14.54 -22.83
N LEU A 278 -4.42 -14.94 -21.63
CA LEU A 278 -3.80 -14.46 -20.37
C LEU A 278 -2.36 -14.95 -20.27
N LYS A 279 -2.08 -16.21 -20.61
CA LYS A 279 -0.73 -16.76 -20.64
C LYS A 279 0.19 -15.94 -21.57
N GLY A 280 -0.27 -15.63 -22.79
CA GLY A 280 0.49 -14.80 -23.73
C GLY A 280 0.77 -13.41 -23.18
N MET A 281 -0.16 -12.77 -22.48
CA MET A 281 0.07 -11.46 -21.82
C MET A 281 1.08 -11.55 -20.70
N LEU A 282 1.04 -12.60 -19.89
CA LEU A 282 2.00 -12.85 -18.81
C LEU A 282 3.41 -13.10 -19.36
N ASP A 283 3.54 -13.89 -20.43
CA ASP A 283 4.83 -14.18 -21.07
C ASP A 283 5.45 -12.88 -21.62
N VAL A 284 4.66 -12.02 -22.28
CA VAL A 284 5.14 -10.71 -22.76
C VAL A 284 5.54 -9.82 -21.59
N GLN A 285 4.78 -9.80 -20.51
CA GLN A 285 5.11 -9.00 -19.32
C GLN A 285 6.38 -9.51 -18.63
N ALA A 286 6.54 -10.82 -18.48
CA ALA A 286 7.74 -11.44 -17.93
C ALA A 286 8.99 -11.13 -18.77
N ALA A 287 8.87 -11.10 -20.11
CA ALA A 287 9.95 -10.77 -21.02
C ALA A 287 10.42 -9.30 -20.90
N THR A 288 9.66 -8.40 -20.29
CA THR A 288 10.09 -7.00 -20.07
C THR A 288 11.19 -6.88 -19.00
N GLY A 289 11.43 -7.92 -18.20
CA GLY A 289 12.40 -7.91 -17.10
C GLY A 289 12.04 -7.00 -15.92
N LEU A 290 10.84 -6.39 -15.94
CA LEU A 290 10.35 -5.57 -14.84
C LEU A 290 9.75 -6.49 -13.78
N PRO A 291 10.31 -6.50 -12.55
CA PRO A 291 9.71 -7.28 -11.47
C PRO A 291 8.34 -6.71 -11.11
N PRO A 292 7.39 -7.56 -10.73
CA PRO A 292 6.16 -7.08 -10.14
C PRO A 292 6.48 -6.27 -8.89
N ALA A 293 5.97 -5.04 -8.83
CA ALA A 293 6.25 -4.10 -7.75
C ALA A 293 5.21 -4.21 -6.63
N TRP A 294 4.99 -5.41 -6.12
CA TRP A 294 4.11 -5.64 -4.98
C TRP A 294 4.85 -6.13 -3.74
N LEU A 295 4.26 -5.80 -2.58
CA LEU A 295 4.61 -6.47 -1.34
C LEU A 295 4.12 -7.92 -1.42
N ALA A 296 5.02 -8.86 -1.17
CA ALA A 296 4.61 -10.15 -0.66
C ALA A 296 3.89 -9.89 0.67
N HIS A 297 2.59 -10.11 0.72
CA HIS A 297 1.90 -10.21 1.99
C HIS A 297 2.43 -11.47 2.67
N ALA A 298 3.36 -11.31 3.60
CA ALA A 298 3.57 -12.32 4.62
C ALA A 298 2.23 -12.45 5.35
N GLU A 299 1.59 -13.61 5.26
CA GLU A 299 0.42 -13.93 6.05
C GLU A 299 0.84 -13.75 7.51
N ARG A 300 0.29 -12.72 8.18
CA ARG A 300 0.48 -12.59 9.62
C ARG A 300 -0.18 -13.82 10.24
N PRO A 301 0.53 -14.63 11.05
CA PRO A 301 -0.12 -15.66 11.83
C PRO A 301 -1.23 -14.99 12.63
N GLY A 302 -2.44 -15.53 12.51
CA GLY A 302 -3.58 -15.06 13.28
C GLY A 302 -3.21 -15.04 14.78
N PRO A 303 -3.85 -14.19 15.60
CA PRO A 303 -3.63 -14.21 17.03
C PRO A 303 -3.83 -15.65 17.51
N ASP A 304 -2.80 -16.21 18.14
CA ASP A 304 -2.86 -17.53 18.77
C ASP A 304 -4.04 -17.57 19.76
N ASN A 305 -5.13 -18.23 19.35
CA ASN A 305 -6.24 -18.59 20.21
C ASN A 305 -5.82 -19.78 21.12
N ASN A 306 -4.78 -19.57 21.91
CA ASN A 306 -4.30 -20.57 22.89
C ASN A 306 -4.39 -20.01 24.31
N ASP A 307 -5.54 -19.45 24.67
CA ASP A 307 -5.86 -19.19 26.09
C ASP A 307 -7.35 -19.51 26.32
N ASP A 308 -7.67 -20.80 26.30
CA ASP A 308 -8.81 -21.33 27.07
C ASP A 308 -8.80 -22.87 27.13
N GLN A 309 -7.85 -23.43 27.86
CA GLN A 309 -8.01 -24.78 28.41
C GLN A 309 -7.30 -24.87 29.77
N GLY A 310 -8.09 -24.88 30.76
CA GLY A 310 -7.59 -25.40 32.00
C GLY A 310 -7.95 -24.59 33.21
N GLU A 311 -8.93 -25.01 33.86
CA GLU A 311 -8.95 -25.37 35.25
C GLU A 311 -10.39 -25.48 35.75
N ASN A 312 -10.92 -26.68 35.59
CA ASN A 312 -11.97 -27.15 36.48
C ASN A 312 -11.59 -28.58 36.91
N SER A 313 -11.03 -28.68 38.07
CA SER A 313 -11.12 -29.86 38.95
C SER A 313 -10.84 -29.43 40.35
#